data_8ab9a340c59268566fafd6eedc039299
#
_entry.id   8ab9a340c59268566fafd6eedc039299
#
_cell.length_a   1.000
_cell.length_b   1.000
_cell.length_c   1.000
_cell.angle_alpha   90.00
_cell.angle_beta   90.00
_cell.angle_gamma   90.00
#
_symmetry.space_group_name_H-M   'P 1'
#
loop_
_entity.id
_entity.type
_entity.pdbx_description
1 polymer ?
#
loop_
_entity_poly.entity_id
_entity_poly.type
_entity_poly.pdbx_seq_one_letter_code
_entity_poly.pdbx_strand_id
1 'polypeptide(L)'
;LANDADCFVLSEATDGAGAGANSVFGVILGTGVGGGLFLNGHLLQGPNGIAGEWGHNPLPWRRAEDGAVQRCYCGLDDCIETFISGPGWSQRSNLGLAAGQIAQAARQSEPAAKDALERYCDQLARALASVINLIDPQVIVLGGGLSNIPELYPQVSNSLLQYVFSDQLNTRLLPARHGDSSGVRGAAWLGAGLLLNH
;
A
#
# COMPACT_ATOMS: atom_id res chain seq x y z
N LEU A 1 13.06 -12.43 12.96
CA LEU A 1 12.63 -11.03 13.07
C LEU A 1 11.65 -10.76 11.94
N ALA A 2 10.42 -10.35 12.26
CA ALA A 2 9.47 -9.86 11.28
C ALA A 2 9.54 -8.32 11.27
N ASN A 3 9.33 -7.71 10.10
CA ASN A 3 9.24 -6.26 9.98
C ASN A 3 7.84 -5.77 10.37
N ASP A 4 7.62 -4.47 10.39
CA ASP A 4 6.33 -3.85 10.75
C ASP A 4 5.21 -4.20 9.77
N ALA A 5 5.51 -4.31 8.47
CA ALA A 5 4.55 -4.69 7.44
C ALA A 5 4.15 -6.17 7.54
N ASP A 6 5.07 -7.06 7.92
CA ASP A 6 4.75 -8.46 8.23
C ASP A 6 3.81 -8.56 9.43
N CYS A 7 4.10 -7.83 10.51
CA CYS A 7 3.21 -7.77 11.66
C CYS A 7 1.84 -7.20 11.30
N PHE A 8 1.82 -6.15 10.48
CA PHE A 8 0.58 -5.54 9.99
C PHE A 8 -0.28 -6.55 9.22
N VAL A 9 0.29 -7.19 8.18
CA VAL A 9 -0.47 -8.12 7.34
C VAL A 9 -0.93 -9.34 8.13
N LEU A 10 -0.11 -9.86 9.05
CA LEU A 10 -0.50 -10.98 9.90
C LEU A 10 -1.71 -10.64 10.76
N SER A 11 -1.73 -9.47 11.39
CA SER A 11 -2.87 -9.01 12.17
C SER A 11 -4.13 -8.90 11.31
N GLU A 12 -4.03 -8.21 10.17
CA GLU A 12 -5.19 -7.99 9.30
C GLU A 12 -5.70 -9.27 8.63
N ALA A 13 -4.82 -10.23 8.33
CA ALA A 13 -5.20 -11.53 7.79
C ALA A 13 -5.81 -12.46 8.84
N THR A 14 -5.40 -12.34 10.12
CA THR A 14 -5.87 -13.24 11.18
C THR A 14 -7.27 -12.85 11.67
N ASP A 15 -7.48 -11.61 12.08
CA ASP A 15 -8.75 -11.14 12.65
C ASP A 15 -9.17 -9.73 12.19
N GLY A 16 -8.50 -9.18 11.17
CA GLY A 16 -8.76 -7.87 10.61
C GLY A 16 -9.58 -7.88 9.32
N ALA A 17 -9.28 -6.95 8.43
CA ALA A 17 -10.00 -6.75 7.17
C ALA A 17 -9.80 -7.89 6.15
N GLY A 18 -8.69 -8.62 6.26
CA GLY A 18 -8.36 -9.78 5.43
C GLY A 18 -8.76 -11.13 6.04
N ALA A 19 -9.45 -11.15 7.18
CA ALA A 19 -9.82 -12.39 7.86
C ALA A 19 -10.64 -13.33 6.95
N GLY A 20 -10.24 -14.60 6.94
CA GLY A 20 -10.86 -15.65 6.11
C GLY A 20 -10.41 -15.67 4.64
N ALA A 21 -9.54 -14.77 4.21
CA ALA A 21 -8.93 -14.83 2.88
C ALA A 21 -7.68 -15.73 2.88
N ASN A 22 -7.49 -16.50 1.79
CA ASN A 22 -6.31 -17.34 1.61
C ASN A 22 -5.07 -16.52 1.17
N SER A 23 -5.28 -15.36 0.58
CA SER A 23 -4.20 -14.48 0.14
C SER A 23 -4.52 -13.03 0.48
N VAL A 24 -3.63 -12.40 1.25
CA VAL A 24 -3.73 -10.99 1.67
C VAL A 24 -2.42 -10.28 1.38
N PHE A 25 -2.49 -9.15 0.70
CA PHE A 25 -1.39 -8.21 0.59
C PHE A 25 -1.66 -7.01 1.50
N GLY A 26 -0.86 -6.87 2.55
CA GLY A 26 -0.92 -5.72 3.46
C GLY A 26 0.00 -4.62 2.98
N VAL A 27 -0.49 -3.39 2.99
CA VAL A 27 0.25 -2.20 2.55
C VAL A 27 0.21 -1.14 3.62
N ILE A 28 1.36 -0.63 4.01
CA ILE A 28 1.46 0.53 4.91
C ILE A 28 1.82 1.76 4.09
N LEU A 29 0.93 2.76 4.10
CA LEU A 29 1.10 4.05 3.44
C LEU A 29 1.28 5.14 4.51
N GLY A 30 2.53 5.51 4.76
CA GLY A 30 2.90 6.46 5.81
C GLY A 30 4.05 7.37 5.38
N THR A 31 5.05 7.55 6.25
CA THR A 31 6.31 8.24 5.93
C THR A 31 7.10 7.48 4.86
N GLY A 32 7.00 6.14 4.87
CA GLY A 32 7.47 5.25 3.82
C GLY A 32 6.34 4.40 3.25
N VAL A 33 6.71 3.41 2.44
CA VAL A 33 5.79 2.44 1.83
C VAL A 33 6.29 1.03 2.13
N GLY A 34 5.62 0.35 3.05
CA GLY A 34 5.87 -1.05 3.37
C GLY A 34 4.84 -1.98 2.74
N GLY A 35 5.18 -3.26 2.63
CA GLY A 35 4.27 -4.31 2.22
C GLY A 35 4.59 -5.64 2.88
N GLY A 36 3.58 -6.48 3.02
CA GLY A 36 3.69 -7.84 3.53
C GLY A 36 2.71 -8.77 2.85
N LEU A 37 3.04 -10.03 2.77
CA LEU A 37 2.25 -11.06 2.10
C LEU A 37 1.87 -12.18 3.07
N PHE A 38 0.57 -12.47 3.13
CA PHE A 38 0.02 -13.61 3.85
C PHE A 38 -0.65 -14.54 2.84
N LEU A 39 -0.13 -15.77 2.73
CA LEU A 39 -0.57 -16.76 1.74
C LEU A 39 -0.82 -18.10 2.41
N ASN A 40 -2.03 -18.66 2.23
CA ASN A 40 -2.41 -19.98 2.71
C ASN A 40 -2.09 -20.23 4.21
N GLY A 41 -2.40 -19.22 5.05
CA GLY A 41 -2.18 -19.33 6.49
C GLY A 41 -0.80 -18.90 6.99
N HIS A 42 0.11 -18.50 6.12
CA HIS A 42 1.50 -18.18 6.47
C HIS A 42 1.96 -16.84 5.90
N LEU A 43 2.83 -16.15 6.66
CA LEU A 43 3.60 -15.02 6.13
C LEU A 43 4.62 -15.52 5.10
N LEU A 44 4.71 -14.83 3.98
CA LEU A 44 5.76 -15.05 2.99
C LEU A 44 7.00 -14.26 3.40
N GLN A 45 8.04 -14.94 3.88
CA GLN A 45 9.29 -14.27 4.28
C GLN A 45 10.35 -14.30 3.18
N GLY A 46 10.45 -15.39 2.43
CA GLY A 46 11.50 -15.61 1.44
C GLY A 46 12.90 -15.81 2.06
N PRO A 47 13.87 -16.25 1.26
CA PRO A 47 15.22 -16.58 1.75
C PRO A 47 16.04 -15.34 2.15
N ASN A 48 15.70 -14.17 1.63
CA ASN A 48 16.41 -12.91 1.89
C ASN A 48 15.69 -12.04 2.95
N GLY A 49 14.50 -12.46 3.42
CA GLY A 49 13.70 -11.69 4.38
C GLY A 49 13.17 -10.35 3.83
N ILE A 50 13.02 -10.23 2.50
CA ILE A 50 12.60 -8.99 1.81
C ILE A 50 11.29 -9.16 1.02
N ALA A 51 10.53 -10.21 1.30
CA ALA A 51 9.24 -10.37 0.67
C ALA A 51 8.32 -9.20 1.05
N GLY A 52 7.74 -8.55 0.06
CA GLY A 52 6.91 -7.37 0.29
C GLY A 52 7.61 -6.01 0.24
N GLU A 53 8.92 -5.95 0.00
CA GLU A 53 9.69 -4.70 -0.20
C GLU A 53 9.36 -4.02 -1.55
N TRP A 54 8.10 -4.02 -1.93
CA TRP A 54 7.58 -3.53 -3.21
C TRP A 54 7.73 -2.02 -3.39
N GLY A 55 7.81 -1.28 -2.28
CA GLY A 55 8.01 0.16 -2.26
C GLY A 55 9.31 0.61 -2.93
N HIS A 56 10.29 -0.30 -3.03
CA HIS A 56 11.58 -0.05 -3.69
C HIS A 56 11.65 -0.56 -5.13
N ASN A 57 10.56 -1.10 -5.68
CA ASN A 57 10.43 -1.33 -7.11
C ASN A 57 10.16 0.00 -7.85
N PRO A 58 10.54 0.13 -9.13
CA PRO A 58 10.21 1.30 -9.92
C PRO A 58 8.68 1.42 -10.09
N LEU A 59 8.15 2.66 -10.14
CA LEU A 59 6.73 2.86 -10.43
C LEU A 59 6.40 2.30 -11.82
N PRO A 60 5.47 1.33 -11.94
CA PRO A 60 5.09 0.76 -13.23
C PRO A 60 4.47 1.81 -14.15
N TRP A 61 4.67 1.62 -15.47
CA TRP A 61 4.10 2.50 -16.52
C TRP A 61 4.31 3.99 -16.23
N ARG A 62 5.51 4.33 -15.78
CA ARG A 62 5.86 5.72 -15.47
C ARG A 62 5.65 6.62 -16.69
N ARG A 63 5.10 7.82 -16.44
CA ARG A 63 4.74 8.80 -17.46
C ARG A 63 5.43 10.15 -17.20
N ALA A 64 5.42 11.04 -18.20
CA ALA A 64 5.99 12.37 -18.07
C ALA A 64 5.28 13.23 -17.00
N GLU A 65 3.97 13.08 -16.88
CA GLU A 65 3.13 13.77 -15.89
C GLU A 65 3.37 13.32 -14.45
N ASP A 66 4.07 12.20 -14.23
CA ASP A 66 4.50 11.80 -12.89
C ASP A 66 5.60 12.72 -12.31
N GLY A 67 6.13 13.63 -13.13
CA GLY A 67 7.10 14.65 -12.70
C GLY A 67 8.56 14.22 -12.92
N ALA A 68 9.48 15.00 -12.35
CA ALA A 68 10.92 14.75 -12.48
C ALA A 68 11.35 13.47 -11.75
N VAL A 69 12.46 12.88 -12.23
CA VAL A 69 13.12 11.74 -11.57
C VAL A 69 13.50 12.10 -10.13
N GLN A 70 13.20 11.22 -9.20
CA GLN A 70 13.54 11.40 -7.79
C GLN A 70 14.37 10.23 -7.28
N ARG A 71 15.48 10.57 -6.59
CA ARG A 71 16.34 9.59 -5.93
C ARG A 71 15.66 9.05 -4.69
N CYS A 72 15.57 7.73 -4.57
CA CYS A 72 15.16 7.05 -3.34
C CYS A 72 16.37 6.87 -2.40
N TYR A 73 16.13 6.79 -1.09
CA TYR A 73 17.19 6.54 -0.12
C TYR A 73 17.85 5.16 -0.31
N CYS A 74 17.17 4.19 -0.93
CA CYS A 74 17.75 2.88 -1.27
C CYS A 74 18.83 2.95 -2.36
N GLY A 75 18.99 4.10 -2.99
CA GLY A 75 19.99 4.33 -4.03
C GLY A 75 19.47 4.14 -5.46
N LEU A 76 18.21 3.76 -5.67
CA LEU A 76 17.56 3.67 -6.98
C LEU A 76 16.73 4.93 -7.25
N ASP A 77 16.34 5.12 -8.50
CA ASP A 77 15.51 6.24 -8.91
C ASP A 77 14.06 5.80 -9.09
N ASP A 78 13.13 6.71 -8.79
CA ASP A 78 11.70 6.55 -9.03
C ASP A 78 11.09 5.27 -8.44
N CYS A 79 11.55 4.88 -7.25
CA CYS A 79 10.88 3.83 -6.48
C CYS A 79 9.44 4.22 -6.17
N ILE A 80 8.53 3.25 -6.11
CA ILE A 80 7.11 3.42 -5.74
C ILE A 80 6.97 4.33 -4.52
N GLU A 81 7.81 4.14 -3.50
CA GLU A 81 7.80 4.97 -2.28
C GLU A 81 7.95 6.46 -2.55
N THR A 82 8.76 6.87 -3.55
CA THR A 82 8.93 8.29 -3.89
C THR A 82 7.69 8.93 -4.50
N PHE A 83 6.66 8.15 -4.81
CA PHE A 83 5.38 8.62 -5.34
C PHE A 83 4.26 8.55 -4.30
N ILE A 84 4.11 7.39 -3.65
CA ILE A 84 2.91 7.08 -2.85
C ILE A 84 3.13 7.13 -1.34
N SER A 85 4.33 7.43 -0.84
CA SER A 85 4.49 7.83 0.56
C SER A 85 3.94 9.23 0.81
N GLY A 86 3.66 9.59 2.07
CA GLY A 86 3.21 10.93 2.43
C GLY A 86 4.16 12.04 1.97
N PRO A 87 5.47 11.95 2.26
CA PRO A 87 6.48 12.88 1.74
C PRO A 87 6.56 12.89 0.21
N GLY A 88 6.51 11.72 -0.43
CA GLY A 88 6.54 11.59 -1.89
C GLY A 88 5.38 12.33 -2.56
N TRP A 89 4.15 12.08 -2.09
CA TRP A 89 2.97 12.79 -2.60
C TRP A 89 3.03 14.30 -2.34
N SER A 90 3.39 14.71 -1.12
CA SER A 90 3.55 16.11 -0.76
C SER A 90 4.51 16.83 -1.72
N GLN A 91 5.69 16.26 -1.93
CA GLN A 91 6.72 16.82 -2.81
C GLN A 91 6.26 16.90 -4.27
N ARG A 92 5.66 15.82 -4.80
CA ARG A 92 5.22 15.74 -6.21
C ARG A 92 3.98 16.54 -6.53
N SER A 93 3.17 16.88 -5.52
CA SER A 93 2.01 17.76 -5.71
C SER A 93 2.41 19.19 -6.08
N ASN A 94 3.60 19.65 -5.67
CA ASN A 94 4.09 21.03 -5.77
C ASN A 94 3.15 22.05 -5.12
N LEU A 95 2.29 21.65 -4.18
CA LEU A 95 1.34 22.54 -3.50
C LEU A 95 1.89 23.12 -2.20
N GLY A 96 3.06 22.65 -1.74
CA GLY A 96 3.61 23.04 -0.43
C GLY A 96 2.78 22.57 0.77
N LEU A 97 1.90 21.57 0.56
CA LEU A 97 1.00 21.01 1.55
C LEU A 97 1.43 19.62 1.95
N ALA A 98 1.18 19.22 3.21
CA ALA A 98 1.30 17.84 3.63
C ALA A 98 0.18 16.99 3.00
N ALA A 99 0.41 15.67 2.84
CA ALA A 99 -0.52 14.76 2.18
C ALA A 99 -1.97 14.83 2.71
N GLY A 100 -2.16 14.87 4.03
CA GLY A 100 -3.49 15.04 4.63
C GLY A 100 -4.15 16.37 4.30
N GLN A 101 -3.37 17.45 4.16
CA GLN A 101 -3.86 18.77 3.75
C GLN A 101 -4.25 18.80 2.27
N ILE A 102 -3.53 18.08 1.40
CA ILE A 102 -3.88 17.93 -0.01
C ILE A 102 -5.26 17.25 -0.12
N ALA A 103 -5.46 16.14 0.60
CA ALA A 103 -6.74 15.45 0.64
C ALA A 103 -7.88 16.36 1.15
N GLN A 104 -7.61 17.15 2.18
CA GLN A 104 -8.59 18.12 2.71
C GLN A 104 -8.93 19.22 1.68
N ALA A 105 -7.93 19.80 1.02
CA ALA A 105 -8.11 20.82 -0.02
C ALA A 105 -8.90 20.25 -1.23
N ALA A 106 -8.64 18.99 -1.61
CA ALA A 106 -9.39 18.32 -2.66
C ALA A 106 -10.89 18.17 -2.29
N ARG A 107 -11.22 17.86 -1.03
CA ARG A 107 -12.62 17.85 -0.53
C ARG A 107 -13.27 19.24 -0.57
N GLN A 108 -12.49 20.27 -0.39
CA GLN A 108 -12.94 21.67 -0.51
C GLN A 108 -13.05 22.13 -1.97
N SER A 109 -12.89 21.20 -2.90
CA SER A 109 -13.00 21.44 -4.34
C SER A 109 -11.91 22.33 -4.96
N GLU A 110 -10.74 22.41 -4.32
CA GLU A 110 -9.57 23.08 -4.87
C GLU A 110 -9.06 22.31 -6.11
N PRO A 111 -9.04 22.90 -7.31
CA PRO A 111 -8.72 22.16 -8.54
C PRO A 111 -7.35 21.49 -8.51
N ALA A 112 -6.31 22.21 -8.13
CA ALA A 112 -4.95 21.69 -8.09
C ALA A 112 -4.79 20.53 -7.08
N ALA A 113 -5.53 20.55 -5.96
CA ALA A 113 -5.53 19.47 -4.98
C ALA A 113 -6.31 18.25 -5.47
N LYS A 114 -7.41 18.45 -6.22
CA LYS A 114 -8.13 17.34 -6.88
C LYS A 114 -7.24 16.64 -7.91
N ASP A 115 -6.57 17.41 -8.77
CA ASP A 115 -5.64 16.85 -9.76
C ASP A 115 -4.48 16.08 -9.09
N ALA A 116 -3.99 16.58 -7.96
CA ALA A 116 -2.95 15.90 -7.18
C ALA A 116 -3.46 14.60 -6.55
N LEU A 117 -4.70 14.56 -6.05
CA LEU A 117 -5.33 13.36 -5.50
C LEU A 117 -5.60 12.32 -6.60
N GLU A 118 -6.12 12.73 -7.75
CA GLU A 118 -6.36 11.84 -8.89
C GLU A 118 -5.06 11.21 -9.38
N ARG A 119 -3.99 11.99 -9.54
CA ARG A 119 -2.66 11.47 -9.88
C ARG A 119 -2.14 10.48 -8.86
N TYR A 120 -2.29 10.80 -7.58
CA TYR A 120 -1.89 9.88 -6.49
C TYR A 120 -2.64 8.56 -6.57
N CYS A 121 -3.97 8.58 -6.77
CA CYS A 121 -4.78 7.38 -6.91
C CYS A 121 -4.38 6.55 -8.13
N ASP A 122 -4.07 7.19 -9.26
CA ASP A 122 -3.55 6.50 -10.45
C ASP A 122 -2.19 5.86 -10.20
N GLN A 123 -1.26 6.57 -9.54
CA GLN A 123 0.05 6.03 -9.18
C GLN A 123 -0.06 4.84 -8.22
N LEU A 124 -0.92 4.93 -7.21
CA LEU A 124 -1.19 3.83 -6.29
C LEU A 124 -1.83 2.63 -7.03
N ALA A 125 -2.78 2.88 -7.94
CA ALA A 125 -3.39 1.82 -8.75
C ALA A 125 -2.35 1.10 -9.62
N ARG A 126 -1.46 1.83 -10.30
CA ARG A 126 -0.37 1.24 -11.08
C ARG A 126 0.55 0.37 -10.22
N ALA A 127 0.93 0.88 -9.05
CA ALA A 127 1.77 0.14 -8.12
C ALA A 127 1.08 -1.15 -7.63
N LEU A 128 -0.19 -1.08 -7.23
CA LEU A 128 -0.95 -2.25 -6.77
C LEU A 128 -1.24 -3.24 -7.91
N ALA A 129 -1.47 -2.76 -9.13
CA ALA A 129 -1.71 -3.63 -10.28
C ALA A 129 -0.51 -4.55 -10.57
N SER A 130 0.72 -4.11 -10.33
CA SER A 130 1.90 -4.98 -10.47
C SER A 130 1.88 -6.15 -9.50
N VAL A 131 1.38 -5.94 -8.28
CA VAL A 131 1.21 -7.00 -7.29
C VAL A 131 0.04 -7.92 -7.66
N ILE A 132 -1.08 -7.36 -8.11
CA ILE A 132 -2.24 -8.15 -8.57
C ILE A 132 -1.83 -9.04 -9.74
N ASN A 133 -1.13 -8.52 -10.74
CA ASN A 133 -0.68 -9.28 -11.91
C ASN A 133 0.34 -10.39 -11.59
N LEU A 134 1.00 -10.35 -10.42
CA LEU A 134 1.97 -11.36 -9.98
C LEU A 134 1.42 -12.36 -8.99
N ILE A 135 0.59 -11.89 -8.05
CA ILE A 135 0.17 -12.67 -6.86
C ILE A 135 -1.32 -12.98 -6.89
N ASP A 136 -2.12 -12.11 -7.53
CA ASP A 136 -3.59 -12.17 -7.57
C ASP A 136 -4.21 -12.35 -6.16
N PRO A 137 -3.94 -11.41 -5.22
CA PRO A 137 -4.42 -11.56 -3.86
C PRO A 137 -5.94 -11.36 -3.79
N GLN A 138 -6.61 -12.13 -2.92
CA GLN A 138 -8.04 -11.97 -2.67
C GLN A 138 -8.37 -10.62 -2.01
N VAL A 139 -7.45 -10.14 -1.17
CA VAL A 139 -7.63 -8.88 -0.44
C VAL A 139 -6.33 -8.10 -0.42
N ILE A 140 -6.43 -6.79 -0.67
CA ILE A 140 -5.39 -5.81 -0.36
C ILE A 140 -5.91 -4.96 0.80
N VAL A 141 -5.12 -4.87 1.88
CA VAL A 141 -5.47 -4.07 3.05
C VAL A 141 -4.52 -2.88 3.13
N LEU A 142 -5.07 -1.67 3.14
CA LEU A 142 -4.28 -0.45 3.32
C LEU A 142 -4.27 -0.02 4.78
N GLY A 143 -3.06 0.21 5.31
CA GLY A 143 -2.80 0.78 6.63
C GLY A 143 -1.91 2.02 6.53
N GLY A 144 -1.54 2.57 7.69
CA GLY A 144 -0.82 3.83 7.79
C GLY A 144 -1.69 5.07 7.63
N GLY A 145 -1.14 6.24 7.86
CA GLY A 145 -1.90 7.49 7.94
C GLY A 145 -2.68 7.85 6.67
N LEU A 146 -2.16 7.51 5.48
CA LEU A 146 -2.83 7.81 4.22
C LEU A 146 -4.02 6.88 3.94
N SER A 147 -4.07 5.69 4.53
CA SER A 147 -5.21 4.78 4.40
C SER A 147 -6.52 5.36 4.96
N ASN A 148 -6.43 6.40 5.78
CA ASN A 148 -7.59 7.10 6.34
C ASN A 148 -8.23 8.10 5.35
N ILE A 149 -7.73 8.20 4.11
CA ILE A 149 -8.32 9.01 3.05
C ILE A 149 -9.37 8.17 2.32
N PRO A 150 -10.69 8.40 2.56
CA PRO A 150 -11.73 7.51 2.04
C PRO A 150 -11.85 7.54 0.52
N GLU A 151 -11.43 8.63 -0.12
CA GLU A 151 -11.45 8.80 -1.57
C GLU A 151 -10.52 7.83 -2.30
N LEU A 152 -9.51 7.29 -1.62
CA LEU A 152 -8.56 6.33 -2.21
C LEU A 152 -9.28 5.05 -2.70
N TYR A 153 -10.18 4.52 -1.88
CA TYR A 153 -10.78 3.21 -2.14
C TYR A 153 -11.57 3.16 -3.46
N PRO A 154 -12.55 4.04 -3.71
CA PRO A 154 -13.28 4.02 -4.98
C PRO A 154 -12.41 4.44 -6.16
N GLN A 155 -11.54 5.47 -6.02
CA GLN A 155 -10.75 5.96 -7.14
C GLN A 155 -9.69 4.97 -7.57
N VAL A 156 -8.96 4.37 -6.62
CA VAL A 156 -7.94 3.35 -6.91
C VAL A 156 -8.59 2.11 -7.51
N SER A 157 -9.70 1.62 -6.95
CA SER A 157 -10.40 0.45 -7.49
C SER A 157 -10.86 0.66 -8.94
N ASN A 158 -11.36 1.84 -9.27
CA ASN A 158 -11.74 2.17 -10.64
C ASN A 158 -10.53 2.24 -11.59
N SER A 159 -9.40 2.78 -11.13
CA SER A 159 -8.18 2.89 -11.93
C SER A 159 -7.48 1.54 -12.12
N LEU A 160 -7.58 0.62 -11.17
CA LEU A 160 -6.95 -0.71 -11.24
C LEU A 160 -7.34 -1.51 -12.49
N LEU A 161 -8.60 -1.41 -12.92
CA LEU A 161 -9.09 -2.11 -14.13
C LEU A 161 -8.33 -1.76 -15.42
N GLN A 162 -7.65 -0.61 -15.45
CA GLN A 162 -6.85 -0.20 -16.59
C GLN A 162 -5.48 -0.89 -16.66
N TYR A 163 -5.01 -1.48 -15.54
CA TYR A 163 -3.64 -1.98 -15.39
C TYR A 163 -3.56 -3.47 -15.07
N VAL A 164 -4.63 -4.08 -14.59
CA VAL A 164 -4.68 -5.51 -14.32
C VAL A 164 -4.92 -6.28 -15.62
N PHE A 165 -4.27 -7.44 -15.77
CA PHE A 165 -4.43 -8.33 -16.92
C PHE A 165 -5.70 -9.19 -16.78
N SER A 166 -6.84 -8.52 -16.63
CA SER A 166 -8.16 -9.17 -16.52
C SER A 166 -9.28 -8.19 -16.86
N ASP A 167 -10.36 -8.68 -17.44
CA ASP A 167 -11.59 -7.91 -17.67
C ASP A 167 -12.42 -7.70 -16.40
N GLN A 168 -12.08 -8.40 -15.31
CA GLN A 168 -12.75 -8.34 -14.02
C GLN A 168 -11.73 -8.22 -12.89
N LEU A 169 -12.03 -7.41 -11.90
CA LEU A 169 -11.24 -7.25 -10.68
C LEU A 169 -12.02 -7.81 -9.49
N ASN A 170 -11.58 -8.97 -8.99
CA ASN A 170 -12.16 -9.61 -7.82
C ASN A 170 -11.36 -9.34 -6.53
N THR A 171 -10.16 -8.79 -6.65
CA THR A 171 -9.36 -8.35 -5.50
C THR A 171 -10.08 -7.21 -4.76
N ARG A 172 -10.33 -7.38 -3.48
CA ARG A 172 -10.95 -6.36 -2.64
C ARG A 172 -9.90 -5.43 -2.06
N LEU A 173 -10.07 -4.12 -2.23
CA LEU A 173 -9.24 -3.09 -1.61
C LEU A 173 -9.95 -2.57 -0.36
N LEU A 174 -9.38 -2.78 0.82
CA LEU A 174 -10.02 -2.52 2.11
C LEU A 174 -9.14 -1.66 3.02
N PRO A 175 -9.74 -0.80 3.87
CA PRO A 175 -9.00 -0.16 4.96
C PRO A 175 -8.67 -1.17 6.05
N ALA A 176 -7.56 -0.94 6.76
CA ALA A 176 -7.19 -1.71 7.94
C ALA A 176 -8.29 -1.62 9.02
N ARG A 177 -8.63 -2.77 9.61
CA ARG A 177 -9.61 -2.83 10.69
C ARG A 177 -9.07 -2.32 12.02
N HIS A 178 -7.79 -2.58 12.28
CA HIS A 178 -7.15 -2.28 13.57
C HIS A 178 -6.30 -1.00 13.53
N GLY A 179 -6.17 -0.35 12.37
CA GLY A 179 -5.44 0.92 12.19
C GLY A 179 -4.00 0.82 12.71
N ASP A 180 -3.57 1.81 13.53
CA ASP A 180 -2.21 1.87 14.06
C ASP A 180 -1.87 0.73 15.04
N SER A 181 -2.88 0.00 15.54
CA SER A 181 -2.67 -1.14 16.45
C SER A 181 -2.29 -2.44 15.72
N SER A 182 -2.42 -2.51 14.40
CA SER A 182 -2.19 -3.75 13.63
C SER A 182 -0.76 -4.28 13.79
N GLY A 183 0.25 -3.41 13.82
CA GLY A 183 1.65 -3.81 14.02
C GLY A 183 1.89 -4.50 15.37
N VAL A 184 1.39 -3.91 16.46
CA VAL A 184 1.51 -4.47 17.83
C VAL A 184 0.74 -5.78 17.94
N ARG A 185 -0.45 -5.87 17.36
CA ARG A 185 -1.27 -7.10 17.34
C ARG A 185 -0.57 -8.22 16.57
N GLY A 186 -0.02 -7.92 15.39
CA GLY A 186 0.73 -8.88 14.60
C GLY A 186 1.97 -9.42 15.31
N ALA A 187 2.70 -8.58 16.02
CA ALA A 187 3.81 -9.00 16.87
C ALA A 187 3.34 -9.97 17.98
N ALA A 188 2.18 -9.73 18.58
CA ALA A 188 1.59 -10.65 19.56
C ALA A 188 1.19 -11.99 18.93
N TRP A 189 0.61 -12.01 17.73
CA TRP A 189 0.29 -13.24 17.00
C TRP A 189 1.55 -14.05 16.65
N LEU A 190 2.64 -13.40 16.23
CA LEU A 190 3.92 -14.07 15.99
C LEU A 190 4.46 -14.73 17.25
N GLY A 191 4.39 -14.02 18.39
CA GLY A 191 4.79 -14.56 19.69
C GLY A 191 3.96 -15.78 20.08
N ALA A 192 2.64 -15.73 19.92
CA ALA A 192 1.73 -16.84 20.19
C ALA A 192 2.01 -18.06 19.29
N GLY A 193 2.26 -17.86 17.97
CA GLY A 193 2.61 -18.92 17.05
C GLY A 193 3.92 -19.63 17.38
N LEU A 194 4.90 -18.90 17.89
CA LEU A 194 6.17 -19.47 18.37
C LEU A 194 5.99 -20.34 19.63
N LEU A 195 5.02 -20.01 20.48
CA LEU A 195 4.72 -20.77 21.70
C LEU A 195 3.91 -22.05 21.44
N LEU A 196 3.17 -22.11 20.32
CA LEU A 196 2.33 -23.26 19.98
C LEU A 196 3.08 -24.33 19.14
N ASN A 197 4.27 -24.03 18.61
CA ASN A 197 5.10 -24.92 17.81
C ASN A 197 6.27 -25.55 18.61
N HIS A 198 6.21 -25.49 19.94
CA HIS A 198 7.04 -26.20 20.92
C HIS A 198 6.15 -27.07 21.79
#